data_a8de66572d8905d169fcd9d552d0ad7d
#
_entry.id   a8de66572d8905d169fcd9d552d0ad7d
#
_cell.length_a   1.000
_cell.length_b   1.000
_cell.length_c   1.000
_cell.angle_alpha   90.00
_cell.angle_beta   90.00
_cell.angle_gamma   90.00
#
_symmetry.space_group_name_H-M   'P 1'
#
loop_
_entity.id
_entity.type
_entity.pdbx_description
1 polymer ?
#
loop_
_entity_poly.entity_id
_entity_poly.type
_entity_poly.pdbx_seq_one_letter_code
_entity_poly.pdbx_strand_id
1 'polypeptide(L)'
;SQHQELPVSISKSQAYMSGNSAVLSLFDMARQEMAQGQYEACLIGGVESYFHADTMEWLDTNKQLLGSVSRAGFVPAEGAGFCLVMTPTAAQQAGLRPIALIHNTATAWESKLIKTQEMNFGEALIESVRATVAGLDASRDRIHSIYCDINGERYRGEEWGFTCLKLAQYFDDPTGYCSPADCWGDMGAASGALFVGLATQAALRGYASGKRSLLWTSSENGLRTAALLEADVIPSPYRG
;
A
#
# COMPACT_ATOMS: atom_id res chain seq x y z
N SER A 1 26.28 -2.97 17.86
CA SER A 1 24.82 -3.09 17.72
C SER A 1 24.23 -3.23 19.11
N GLN A 2 23.51 -2.21 19.57
CA GLN A 2 22.73 -2.30 20.79
C GLN A 2 21.48 -3.14 20.45
N HIS A 3 21.57 -4.44 20.66
CA HIS A 3 20.38 -5.28 20.77
C HIS A 3 19.74 -4.94 22.11
N GLN A 4 18.76 -4.03 22.11
CA GLN A 4 17.80 -4.01 23.20
C GLN A 4 17.12 -5.39 23.17
N GLU A 5 17.13 -6.08 24.31
CA GLU A 5 16.41 -7.34 24.46
C GLU A 5 14.91 -7.04 24.29
N LEU A 6 14.41 -7.26 23.08
CA LEU A 6 12.97 -7.24 22.85
C LEU A 6 12.36 -8.42 23.59
N PRO A 7 11.24 -8.26 24.31
CA PRO A 7 10.57 -9.33 25.03
C PRO A 7 9.89 -10.35 24.11
N VAL A 8 10.37 -10.45 22.86
CA VAL A 8 9.85 -11.34 21.82
C VAL A 8 11.01 -12.06 21.14
N SER A 9 10.80 -13.32 20.81
CA SER A 9 11.74 -14.11 20.02
C SER A 9 11.43 -13.96 18.54
N ILE A 10 12.38 -13.47 17.77
CA ILE A 10 12.28 -13.38 16.31
C ILE A 10 12.85 -14.67 15.72
N SER A 11 11.99 -15.52 15.18
CA SER A 11 12.39 -16.81 14.59
C SER A 11 12.97 -16.67 13.17
N LYS A 12 12.53 -15.67 12.40
CA LYS A 12 12.98 -15.42 11.02
C LYS A 12 12.98 -13.93 10.74
N SER A 13 13.99 -13.45 10.04
CA SER A 13 14.07 -12.09 9.51
C SER A 13 14.51 -12.15 8.06
N GLN A 14 13.83 -11.41 7.19
CA GLN A 14 14.15 -11.31 5.76
C GLN A 14 13.99 -9.87 5.29
N ALA A 15 14.81 -9.46 4.32
CA ALA A 15 14.72 -8.17 3.65
C ALA A 15 14.44 -8.39 2.16
N TYR A 16 13.59 -7.53 1.60
CA TYR A 16 13.17 -7.55 0.20
C TYR A 16 13.38 -6.18 -0.42
N MET A 17 13.91 -6.14 -1.63
CA MET A 17 14.06 -4.91 -2.41
C MET A 17 13.01 -4.89 -3.52
N SER A 18 11.81 -4.46 -3.18
CA SER A 18 10.65 -4.47 -4.08
C SER A 18 10.00 -3.09 -4.27
N GLY A 19 10.70 -2.01 -3.87
CA GLY A 19 10.21 -0.64 -4.02
C GLY A 19 8.88 -0.38 -3.31
N ASN A 20 8.06 0.51 -3.85
CA ASN A 20 6.79 0.92 -3.27
C ASN A 20 5.84 -0.25 -2.93
N SER A 21 5.86 -1.30 -3.73
CA SER A 21 4.99 -2.47 -3.55
C SER A 21 5.47 -3.46 -2.48
N ALA A 22 6.63 -3.22 -1.85
CA ALA A 22 7.24 -4.16 -0.92
C ALA A 22 6.30 -4.56 0.23
N VAL A 23 5.77 -3.60 0.98
CA VAL A 23 4.96 -3.88 2.18
C VAL A 23 3.67 -4.61 1.85
N LEU A 24 2.93 -4.16 0.82
CA LEU A 24 1.66 -4.81 0.47
C LEU A 24 1.89 -6.23 -0.08
N SER A 25 3.01 -6.49 -0.78
CA SER A 25 3.37 -7.84 -1.21
C SER A 25 3.75 -8.74 -0.02
N LEU A 26 4.39 -8.18 1.01
CA LEU A 26 4.69 -8.91 2.24
C LEU A 26 3.43 -9.26 3.04
N PHE A 27 2.38 -8.46 2.99
CA PHE A 27 1.08 -8.84 3.56
C PHE A 27 0.51 -10.09 2.87
N ASP A 28 0.61 -10.18 1.54
CA ASP A 28 0.16 -11.35 0.80
C ASP A 28 0.96 -12.60 1.18
N MET A 29 2.28 -12.49 1.23
CA MET A 29 3.16 -13.59 1.68
C MET A 29 2.84 -14.02 3.12
N ALA A 30 2.74 -13.07 4.06
CA ALA A 30 2.46 -13.37 5.45
C ALA A 30 1.09 -14.05 5.61
N ARG A 31 0.07 -13.60 4.87
CA ARG A 31 -1.25 -14.22 4.88
C ARG A 31 -1.20 -15.69 4.43
N GLN A 32 -0.41 -15.97 3.38
CA GLN A 32 -0.23 -17.34 2.88
C GLN A 32 0.54 -18.21 3.90
N GLU A 33 1.63 -17.72 4.47
CA GLU A 33 2.44 -18.44 5.46
C GLU A 33 1.65 -18.68 6.77
N MET A 34 0.86 -17.69 7.21
CA MET A 34 -0.05 -17.82 8.36
C MET A 34 -1.18 -18.84 8.10
N ALA A 35 -1.76 -18.85 6.90
CA ALA A 35 -2.77 -19.84 6.53
C ALA A 35 -2.23 -21.27 6.52
N GLN A 36 -0.94 -21.44 6.27
CA GLN A 36 -0.22 -22.72 6.34
C GLN A 36 0.26 -23.06 7.78
N GLY A 37 -0.02 -22.19 8.75
CA GLY A 37 0.38 -22.39 10.15
C GLY A 37 1.87 -22.22 10.41
N GLN A 38 2.62 -21.56 9.51
CA GLN A 38 4.06 -21.35 9.67
C GLN A 38 4.37 -20.29 10.72
N TYR A 39 3.55 -19.24 10.79
CA TYR A 39 3.70 -18.13 11.73
C TYR A 39 2.32 -17.68 12.24
N GLU A 40 2.31 -17.17 13.47
CA GLU A 40 1.12 -16.59 14.09
C GLU A 40 1.16 -15.06 14.10
N ALA A 41 2.36 -14.48 14.00
CA ALA A 41 2.61 -13.05 13.99
C ALA A 41 3.79 -12.70 13.07
N CYS A 42 3.68 -11.60 12.34
CA CYS A 42 4.73 -11.04 11.51
C CYS A 42 4.82 -9.54 11.73
N LEU A 43 6.02 -9.02 11.99
CA LEU A 43 6.28 -7.59 11.90
C LEU A 43 6.69 -7.27 10.47
N ILE A 44 5.85 -6.53 9.76
CA ILE A 44 6.03 -6.19 8.35
C ILE A 44 6.21 -4.69 8.24
N GLY A 45 7.22 -4.24 7.50
CA GLY A 45 7.43 -2.82 7.30
C GLY A 45 8.33 -2.50 6.14
N GLY A 46 8.44 -1.21 5.84
CA GLY A 46 9.32 -0.66 4.85
C GLY A 46 10.09 0.53 5.43
N VAL A 47 11.30 0.69 4.91
CA VAL A 47 12.18 1.82 5.19
C VAL A 47 12.67 2.32 3.85
N GLU A 48 12.58 3.60 3.61
CA GLU A 48 13.08 4.23 2.39
C GLU A 48 13.80 5.53 2.72
N SER A 49 14.86 5.81 1.99
CA SER A 49 15.49 7.13 1.91
C SER A 49 16.08 7.33 0.52
N TYR A 50 15.59 8.35 -0.17
CA TYR A 50 16.17 8.78 -1.46
C TYR A 50 17.38 9.72 -1.27
N PHE A 51 17.67 10.18 -0.05
CA PHE A 51 18.67 11.24 0.22
C PHE A 51 20.12 10.73 0.23
N HIS A 52 20.47 9.98 -0.81
CA HIS A 52 21.85 9.64 -1.13
C HIS A 52 22.25 10.32 -2.43
N ALA A 53 23.47 10.87 -2.51
CA ALA A 53 23.91 11.65 -3.66
C ALA A 53 23.76 10.91 -5.00
N ASP A 54 24.22 9.66 -5.06
CA ASP A 54 24.14 8.85 -6.28
C ASP A 54 22.69 8.53 -6.68
N THR A 55 21.81 8.33 -5.69
CA THR A 55 20.37 8.11 -5.93
C THR A 55 19.73 9.36 -6.52
N MET A 56 20.01 10.52 -5.94
CA MET A 56 19.47 11.79 -6.42
C MET A 56 19.97 12.12 -7.83
N GLU A 57 21.27 11.90 -8.11
CA GLU A 57 21.87 12.10 -9.43
C GLU A 57 21.24 11.13 -10.47
N TRP A 58 21.00 9.89 -10.07
CA TRP A 58 20.35 8.90 -10.94
C TRP A 58 18.91 9.29 -11.27
N LEU A 59 18.13 9.72 -10.25
CA LEU A 59 16.75 10.17 -10.43
C LEU A 59 16.67 11.42 -11.33
N ASP A 60 17.57 12.39 -11.14
CA ASP A 60 17.62 13.60 -11.97
C ASP A 60 17.98 13.26 -13.42
N THR A 61 19.00 12.44 -13.62
CA THR A 61 19.44 11.97 -14.95
C THR A 61 18.30 11.23 -15.68
N ASN A 62 17.49 10.47 -14.96
CA ASN A 62 16.33 9.74 -15.51
C ASN A 62 15.06 10.61 -15.57
N LYS A 63 15.13 11.90 -15.24
CA LYS A 63 14.01 12.87 -15.25
C LYS A 63 12.81 12.43 -14.37
N GLN A 64 13.10 11.77 -13.26
CA GLN A 64 12.09 11.29 -12.32
C GLN A 64 11.80 12.29 -11.20
N LEU A 65 12.69 13.27 -10.98
CA LEU A 65 12.46 14.32 -10.00
C LEU A 65 11.49 15.39 -10.55
N LEU A 66 10.52 15.76 -9.72
CA LEU A 66 9.67 16.92 -9.99
C LEU A 66 10.50 18.20 -9.94
N GLY A 67 10.49 18.97 -11.01
CA GLY A 67 11.26 20.20 -11.11
C GLY A 67 11.01 21.01 -12.37
N SER A 68 11.87 21.98 -12.63
CA SER A 68 11.76 22.85 -13.82
C SER A 68 11.94 22.10 -15.14
N VAL A 69 12.69 21.01 -15.13
CA VAL A 69 13.00 20.20 -16.31
C VAL A 69 11.96 19.10 -16.53
N SER A 70 11.48 18.47 -15.46
CA SER A 70 10.46 17.43 -15.52
C SER A 70 9.24 17.81 -14.67
N ARG A 71 8.09 17.92 -15.32
CA ARG A 71 6.80 18.17 -14.65
C ARG A 71 6.06 16.87 -14.29
N ALA A 72 6.53 15.75 -14.80
CA ALA A 72 5.96 14.42 -14.59
C ALA A 72 6.87 13.55 -13.71
N GLY A 73 7.46 14.14 -12.68
CA GLY A 73 8.31 13.49 -11.69
C GLY A 73 7.70 13.55 -10.30
N PHE A 74 8.41 12.96 -9.34
CA PHE A 74 7.99 12.94 -7.95
C PHE A 74 8.92 13.75 -7.04
N VAL A 75 8.43 14.08 -5.86
CA VAL A 75 9.22 14.65 -4.77
C VAL A 75 9.74 13.49 -3.92
N PRO A 76 11.06 13.23 -3.87
CA PRO A 76 11.60 12.17 -3.05
C PRO A 76 11.51 12.53 -1.57
N ALA A 77 11.29 11.54 -0.73
CA ALA A 77 11.23 11.69 0.71
C ALA A 77 11.94 10.51 1.41
N GLU A 78 11.89 10.48 2.72
CA GLU A 78 12.37 9.36 3.53
C GLU A 78 11.40 9.05 4.66
N GLY A 79 11.31 7.78 5.01
CA GLY A 79 10.43 7.36 6.08
C GLY A 79 10.50 5.88 6.36
N ALA A 80 9.85 5.51 7.44
CA ALA A 80 9.69 4.12 7.84
C ALA A 80 8.27 3.89 8.38
N GLY A 81 7.73 2.72 8.11
CA GLY A 81 6.45 2.29 8.65
C GLY A 81 6.44 0.79 8.89
N PHE A 82 5.83 0.38 10.01
CA PHE A 82 5.76 -1.02 10.41
C PHE A 82 4.37 -1.37 10.90
N CYS A 83 3.91 -2.57 10.56
CA CYS A 83 2.65 -3.15 10.99
C CYS A 83 2.90 -4.50 11.65
N LEU A 84 2.32 -4.72 12.83
CA LEU A 84 2.24 -6.05 13.42
C LEU A 84 0.98 -6.74 12.87
N VAL A 85 1.17 -7.78 12.09
CA VAL A 85 0.10 -8.61 11.53
C VAL A 85 0.04 -9.91 12.30
N MET A 86 -1.15 -10.32 12.71
CA MET A 86 -1.36 -11.52 13.53
C MET A 86 -2.58 -12.30 13.03
N THR A 87 -2.57 -13.60 13.27
CA THR A 87 -3.80 -14.38 13.15
C THR A 87 -4.81 -13.93 14.21
N PRO A 88 -6.13 -14.02 13.97
CA PRO A 88 -7.14 -13.68 14.97
C PRO A 88 -6.94 -14.42 16.31
N THR A 89 -6.57 -15.71 16.23
CA THR A 89 -6.30 -16.55 17.41
C THR A 89 -5.13 -16.02 18.22
N ALA A 90 -4.01 -15.70 17.57
CA ALA A 90 -2.82 -15.16 18.25
C ALA A 90 -3.09 -13.78 18.87
N ALA A 91 -3.84 -12.91 18.18
CA ALA A 91 -4.23 -11.62 18.74
C ALA A 91 -5.09 -11.78 20.00
N GLN A 92 -6.05 -12.70 19.98
CA GLN A 92 -6.90 -13.01 21.14
C GLN A 92 -6.08 -13.57 22.31
N GLN A 93 -5.17 -14.50 22.06
CA GLN A 93 -4.30 -15.09 23.08
C GLN A 93 -3.35 -14.05 23.71
N ALA A 94 -2.88 -13.10 22.89
CA ALA A 94 -2.05 -11.99 23.35
C ALA A 94 -2.85 -10.87 24.06
N GLY A 95 -4.20 -10.97 24.12
CA GLY A 95 -5.05 -9.93 24.68
C GLY A 95 -5.06 -8.65 23.86
N LEU A 96 -4.68 -8.71 22.57
CA LEU A 96 -4.63 -7.57 21.68
C LEU A 96 -5.93 -7.45 20.90
N ARG A 97 -6.42 -6.22 20.78
CA ARG A 97 -7.55 -5.90 19.91
C ARG A 97 -7.01 -5.42 18.55
N PRO A 98 -7.36 -6.08 17.43
CA PRO A 98 -7.00 -5.60 16.11
C PRO A 98 -7.61 -4.21 15.85
N ILE A 99 -6.84 -3.32 15.24
CA ILE A 99 -7.33 -2.00 14.82
C ILE A 99 -7.89 -2.02 13.40
N ALA A 100 -7.50 -3.01 12.62
CA ALA A 100 -8.02 -3.26 11.28
C ALA A 100 -7.84 -4.74 10.90
N LEU A 101 -8.59 -5.17 9.90
CA LEU A 101 -8.49 -6.49 9.29
C LEU A 101 -8.03 -6.37 7.84
N ILE A 102 -7.06 -7.19 7.44
CA ILE A 102 -6.69 -7.36 6.04
C ILE A 102 -7.54 -8.51 5.49
N HIS A 103 -8.54 -8.19 4.69
CA HIS A 103 -9.45 -9.19 4.12
C HIS A 103 -8.84 -9.96 2.99
N ASN A 104 -8.20 -9.26 2.08
CA ASN A 104 -7.56 -9.86 0.92
C ASN A 104 -6.39 -9.00 0.44
N THR A 105 -5.45 -9.66 -0.21
CA THR A 105 -4.28 -9.05 -0.83
C THR A 105 -4.01 -9.76 -2.14
N ALA A 106 -3.48 -9.06 -3.10
CA ALA A 106 -3.04 -9.68 -4.35
C ALA A 106 -1.87 -8.92 -4.96
N THR A 107 -1.05 -9.66 -5.68
CA THR A 107 0.10 -9.16 -6.42
C THR A 107 0.00 -9.59 -7.89
N ALA A 108 0.49 -8.75 -8.78
CA ALA A 108 0.63 -9.05 -10.20
C ALA A 108 1.90 -8.39 -10.76
N TRP A 109 2.36 -8.86 -11.91
CA TRP A 109 3.56 -8.36 -12.55
C TRP A 109 3.23 -7.70 -13.88
N GLU A 110 3.56 -6.41 -13.99
CA GLU A 110 3.47 -5.65 -15.23
C GLU A 110 4.71 -5.89 -16.07
N SER A 111 4.48 -6.39 -17.27
CA SER A 111 5.56 -6.65 -18.24
C SER A 111 5.98 -5.40 -19.01
N LYS A 112 5.07 -4.43 -19.14
CA LYS A 112 5.28 -3.19 -19.89
C LYS A 112 5.70 -2.09 -18.92
N LEU A 113 7.00 -2.03 -18.65
CA LEU A 113 7.56 -1.10 -17.68
C LEU A 113 7.58 0.34 -18.20
N ILE A 114 7.60 1.28 -17.28
CA ILE A 114 7.60 2.75 -17.54
C ILE A 114 8.67 3.21 -18.54
N LYS A 115 9.81 2.52 -18.61
CA LYS A 115 10.94 2.85 -19.51
C LYS A 115 10.89 2.08 -20.84
N THR A 116 9.85 1.28 -21.10
CA THR A 116 9.64 0.63 -22.39
C THR A 116 8.82 1.53 -23.32
N GLN A 117 8.91 1.28 -24.63
CA GLN A 117 8.11 2.01 -25.62
C GLN A 117 6.71 1.40 -25.81
N GLU A 118 6.41 0.32 -25.11
CA GLU A 118 5.12 -0.36 -25.21
C GLU A 118 4.05 0.39 -24.42
N MET A 119 2.84 0.44 -24.97
CA MET A 119 1.70 1.03 -24.27
C MET A 119 1.30 0.14 -23.09
N ASN A 120 1.31 0.72 -21.90
CA ASN A 120 0.83 0.09 -20.69
C ASN A 120 -0.63 0.51 -20.43
N PHE A 121 -1.52 -0.47 -20.33
CA PHE A 121 -2.94 -0.27 -20.02
C PHE A 121 -3.29 -0.63 -18.58
N GLY A 122 -2.29 -0.76 -17.70
CA GLY A 122 -2.47 -1.08 -16.29
C GLY A 122 -2.95 -2.50 -16.03
N GLU A 123 -2.59 -3.44 -16.92
CA GLU A 123 -3.10 -4.82 -16.87
C GLU A 123 -2.82 -5.48 -15.53
N ALA A 124 -1.60 -5.32 -15.01
CA ALA A 124 -1.22 -5.89 -13.72
C ALA A 124 -1.90 -5.19 -12.52
N LEU A 125 -2.08 -3.87 -12.56
CA LEU A 125 -2.82 -3.18 -11.50
C LEU A 125 -4.30 -3.60 -11.52
N ILE A 126 -4.92 -3.68 -12.70
CA ILE A 126 -6.29 -4.18 -12.85
C ILE A 126 -6.41 -5.61 -12.30
N GLU A 127 -5.45 -6.48 -12.59
CA GLU A 127 -5.43 -7.87 -12.11
C GLU A 127 -5.33 -7.92 -10.58
N SER A 128 -4.37 -7.21 -9.99
CA SER A 128 -4.17 -7.18 -8.53
C SER A 128 -5.39 -6.61 -7.81
N VAL A 129 -5.96 -5.50 -8.27
CA VAL A 129 -7.19 -4.94 -7.67
C VAL A 129 -8.37 -5.88 -7.84
N ARG A 130 -8.58 -6.46 -9.04
CA ARG A 130 -9.65 -7.42 -9.29
C ARG A 130 -9.56 -8.63 -8.36
N ALA A 131 -8.37 -9.20 -8.19
CA ALA A 131 -8.17 -10.33 -7.29
C ALA A 131 -8.39 -9.92 -5.81
N THR A 132 -8.00 -8.70 -5.44
CA THR A 132 -8.20 -8.18 -4.08
C THR A 132 -9.68 -7.98 -3.76
N VAL A 133 -10.50 -7.54 -4.71
CA VAL A 133 -11.95 -7.33 -4.51
C VAL A 133 -12.78 -8.57 -4.84
N ALA A 134 -12.15 -9.68 -5.22
CA ALA A 134 -12.84 -10.93 -5.50
C ALA A 134 -13.61 -11.42 -4.25
N GLY A 135 -14.89 -11.68 -4.42
CA GLY A 135 -15.78 -12.08 -3.32
C GLY A 135 -16.59 -10.93 -2.71
N LEU A 136 -16.32 -9.66 -3.07
CA LEU A 136 -17.21 -8.58 -2.72
C LEU A 136 -18.44 -8.56 -3.62
N ASP A 137 -19.60 -8.34 -3.04
CA ASP A 137 -20.81 -7.96 -3.78
C ASP A 137 -20.77 -6.45 -4.05
N ALA A 138 -20.51 -6.06 -5.30
CA ALA A 138 -20.39 -4.65 -5.70
C ALA A 138 -21.63 -3.80 -5.39
N SER A 139 -22.81 -4.41 -5.14
CA SER A 139 -24.02 -3.71 -4.76
C SER A 139 -24.12 -3.40 -3.26
N ARG A 140 -23.36 -4.12 -2.42
CA ARG A 140 -23.44 -4.06 -0.95
C ARG A 140 -22.09 -3.74 -0.30
N ASP A 141 -21.03 -4.26 -0.89
CA ASP A 141 -19.69 -4.26 -0.30
C ASP A 141 -18.82 -3.20 -0.96
N ARG A 142 -19.22 -1.93 -0.86
CA ARG A 142 -18.52 -0.82 -1.46
C ARG A 142 -17.20 -0.52 -0.75
N ILE A 143 -16.22 -0.06 -1.52
CA ILE A 143 -14.96 0.51 -1.05
C ILE A 143 -15.17 2.02 -0.91
N HIS A 144 -14.94 2.54 0.29
CA HIS A 144 -15.25 3.91 0.66
C HIS A 144 -14.05 4.84 0.54
N SER A 145 -12.83 4.29 0.65
CA SER A 145 -11.58 5.07 0.62
C SER A 145 -10.52 4.34 -0.21
N ILE A 146 -9.66 5.11 -0.87
CA ILE A 146 -8.56 4.58 -1.68
C ILE A 146 -7.30 5.32 -1.24
N TYR A 147 -6.25 4.58 -0.89
CA TYR A 147 -4.92 5.10 -0.61
C TYR A 147 -3.93 4.53 -1.60
N CYS A 148 -3.15 5.39 -2.23
CA CYS A 148 -2.29 4.98 -3.34
C CYS A 148 -0.98 5.75 -3.40
N ASP A 149 -0.04 5.21 -4.15
CA ASP A 149 1.27 5.78 -4.37
C ASP A 149 1.38 6.60 -5.67
N ILE A 150 0.28 7.19 -6.13
CA ILE A 150 0.36 8.22 -7.18
C ILE A 150 1.21 9.37 -6.64
N ASN A 151 2.29 9.69 -7.35
CA ASN A 151 3.32 10.63 -6.87
C ASN A 151 3.70 11.73 -7.88
N GLY A 152 2.97 11.81 -8.99
CA GLY A 152 3.26 12.71 -10.12
C GLY A 152 3.84 12.02 -11.35
N GLU A 153 4.32 10.78 -11.22
CA GLU A 153 4.70 9.96 -12.37
C GLU A 153 3.46 9.53 -13.16
N ARG A 154 3.49 9.77 -14.47
CA ARG A 154 2.31 9.59 -15.35
C ARG A 154 1.74 8.19 -15.33
N TYR A 155 2.61 7.17 -15.32
CA TYR A 155 2.16 5.78 -15.44
C TYR A 155 1.25 5.35 -14.28
N ARG A 156 1.47 5.84 -13.07
CA ARG A 156 0.64 5.51 -11.89
C ARG A 156 -0.79 6.02 -12.07
N GLY A 157 -0.94 7.25 -12.51
CA GLY A 157 -2.26 7.83 -12.80
C GLY A 157 -2.94 7.18 -14.00
N GLU A 158 -2.20 6.85 -15.05
CA GLU A 158 -2.72 6.16 -16.23
C GLU A 158 -3.20 4.74 -15.90
N GLU A 159 -2.40 3.94 -15.18
CA GLU A 159 -2.80 2.60 -14.72
C GLU A 159 -4.05 2.65 -13.82
N TRP A 160 -4.12 3.63 -12.91
CA TRP A 160 -5.30 3.82 -12.08
C TRP A 160 -6.53 4.21 -12.91
N GLY A 161 -6.36 5.10 -13.89
CA GLY A 161 -7.43 5.46 -14.83
C GLY A 161 -8.03 4.25 -15.55
N PHE A 162 -7.19 3.35 -16.07
CA PHE A 162 -7.65 2.10 -16.68
C PHE A 162 -8.31 1.15 -15.66
N THR A 163 -7.81 1.11 -14.42
CA THR A 163 -8.41 0.34 -13.34
C THR A 163 -9.81 0.85 -13.01
N CYS A 164 -10.00 2.17 -12.92
CA CYS A 164 -11.31 2.79 -12.72
C CYS A 164 -12.30 2.39 -13.82
N LEU A 165 -11.89 2.42 -15.09
CA LEU A 165 -12.75 2.03 -16.22
C LEU A 165 -13.25 0.59 -16.12
N LYS A 166 -12.49 -0.31 -15.49
CA LYS A 166 -12.79 -1.74 -15.40
C LYS A 166 -13.52 -2.14 -14.12
N LEU A 167 -13.31 -1.40 -13.02
CA LEU A 167 -13.67 -1.84 -11.68
C LEU A 167 -14.46 -0.77 -10.89
N ALA A 168 -14.92 0.31 -11.53
CA ALA A 168 -15.63 1.42 -10.88
C ALA A 168 -16.81 0.98 -9.99
N GLN A 169 -17.47 -0.13 -10.33
CA GLN A 169 -18.62 -0.65 -9.61
C GLN A 169 -18.32 -1.04 -8.15
N TYR A 170 -17.06 -1.25 -7.78
CA TYR A 170 -16.68 -1.60 -6.42
C TYR A 170 -16.44 -0.37 -5.52
N PHE A 171 -16.35 0.84 -6.06
CA PHE A 171 -15.97 2.04 -5.34
C PHE A 171 -17.15 3.00 -5.19
N ASP A 172 -17.22 3.71 -4.08
CA ASP A 172 -18.14 4.83 -3.91
C ASP A 172 -17.75 5.97 -4.84
N ASP A 173 -16.48 6.34 -4.83
CA ASP A 173 -15.86 7.26 -5.76
C ASP A 173 -14.46 6.77 -6.15
N PRO A 174 -14.30 6.22 -7.37
CA PRO A 174 -12.98 5.73 -7.83
C PRO A 174 -12.01 6.88 -8.13
N THR A 175 -12.48 8.13 -8.22
CA THR A 175 -11.66 9.32 -8.46
C THR A 175 -11.24 10.02 -7.18
N GLY A 176 -11.95 9.78 -6.07
CA GLY A 176 -11.68 10.33 -4.75
C GLY A 176 -10.61 9.57 -3.97
N TYR A 177 -9.44 9.37 -4.57
CA TYR A 177 -8.32 8.71 -3.90
C TYR A 177 -7.48 9.67 -3.06
N CYS A 178 -6.85 9.15 -2.03
CA CYS A 178 -5.81 9.82 -1.24
C CYS A 178 -4.44 9.42 -1.78
N SER A 179 -3.68 10.40 -2.24
CA SER A 179 -2.30 10.29 -2.69
C SER A 179 -1.40 11.03 -1.67
N PRO A 180 -0.90 10.36 -0.63
CA PRO A 180 -0.15 11.04 0.42
C PRO A 180 1.15 11.67 -0.07
N ALA A 181 1.69 11.22 -1.20
CA ALA A 181 2.87 11.80 -1.83
C ALA A 181 2.71 13.30 -2.14
N ASP A 182 1.49 13.80 -2.32
CA ASP A 182 1.20 15.21 -2.51
C ASP A 182 1.53 16.07 -1.26
N CYS A 183 1.56 15.44 -0.09
CA CYS A 183 1.81 16.13 1.19
C CYS A 183 3.22 15.88 1.74
N TRP A 184 3.72 14.66 1.62
CA TRP A 184 4.97 14.25 2.28
C TRP A 184 6.05 13.74 1.32
N GLY A 185 5.78 13.74 0.00
CA GLY A 185 6.67 13.15 -1.00
C GLY A 185 6.51 11.64 -1.14
N ASP A 186 7.26 11.04 -2.05
CA ASP A 186 7.28 9.57 -2.23
C ASP A 186 8.12 8.92 -1.12
N MET A 187 7.50 8.00 -0.40
CA MET A 187 8.09 7.25 0.71
C MET A 187 8.54 5.84 0.29
N GLY A 188 8.56 5.55 -1.02
CA GLY A 188 9.06 4.30 -1.56
C GLY A 188 8.52 3.07 -0.84
N ALA A 189 9.44 2.24 -0.38
CA ALA A 189 9.11 0.98 0.31
C ALA A 189 8.29 1.15 1.60
N ALA A 190 8.29 2.32 2.24
CA ALA A 190 7.49 2.58 3.44
C ALA A 190 6.01 2.83 3.14
N SER A 191 5.65 3.16 1.90
CA SER A 191 4.31 3.64 1.50
C SER A 191 3.19 2.72 1.97
N GLY A 192 3.29 1.41 1.76
CA GLY A 192 2.23 0.47 2.11
C GLY A 192 1.88 0.46 3.61
N ALA A 193 2.89 0.49 4.50
CA ALA A 193 2.66 0.54 5.94
C ALA A 193 2.07 1.89 6.39
N LEU A 194 2.52 2.97 5.77
CA LEU A 194 2.00 4.31 6.04
C LEU A 194 0.54 4.45 5.60
N PHE A 195 0.14 3.83 4.49
CA PHE A 195 -1.26 3.79 4.04
C PHE A 195 -2.16 3.04 5.02
N VAL A 196 -1.69 1.91 5.58
CA VAL A 196 -2.40 1.23 6.67
C VAL A 196 -2.56 2.16 7.86
N GLY A 197 -1.50 2.88 8.23
CA GLY A 197 -1.54 3.88 9.31
C GLY A 197 -2.58 4.98 9.05
N LEU A 198 -2.62 5.54 7.85
CA LEU A 198 -3.59 6.58 7.47
C LEU A 198 -5.03 6.05 7.51
N ALA A 199 -5.29 4.90 6.88
CA ALA A 199 -6.64 4.31 6.84
C ALA A 199 -7.15 3.99 8.24
N THR A 200 -6.31 3.40 9.11
CA THR A 200 -6.66 3.09 10.49
C THR A 200 -6.88 4.35 11.34
N GLN A 201 -6.03 5.37 11.19
CA GLN A 201 -6.21 6.64 11.90
C GLN A 201 -7.48 7.36 11.45
N ALA A 202 -7.81 7.32 10.16
CA ALA A 202 -9.07 7.88 9.66
C ALA A 202 -10.28 7.22 10.31
N ALA A 203 -10.28 5.89 10.44
CA ALA A 203 -11.34 5.14 11.08
C ALA A 203 -11.41 5.43 12.60
N LEU A 204 -10.29 5.36 13.31
CA LEU A 204 -10.22 5.61 14.75
C LEU A 204 -10.63 7.03 15.16
N ARG A 205 -10.37 8.02 14.28
CA ARG A 205 -10.74 9.42 14.53
C ARG A 205 -12.11 9.79 13.96
N GLY A 206 -12.81 8.86 13.31
CA GLY A 206 -14.18 9.04 12.82
C GLY A 206 -14.31 9.93 11.60
N TYR A 207 -13.24 10.18 10.83
CA TYR A 207 -13.32 10.92 9.58
C TYR A 207 -13.21 10.05 8.32
N ALA A 208 -13.03 8.74 8.47
CA ALA A 208 -13.15 7.82 7.34
C ALA A 208 -14.54 7.88 6.70
N SER A 209 -14.61 7.76 5.38
CA SER A 209 -15.89 7.76 4.63
C SER A 209 -16.71 6.49 4.88
N GLY A 210 -16.07 5.41 5.31
CA GLY A 210 -16.67 4.14 5.67
C GLY A 210 -15.57 3.14 6.05
N LYS A 211 -15.97 1.90 6.27
CA LYS A 211 -15.11 0.91 6.91
C LYS A 211 -14.07 0.25 5.97
N ARG A 212 -14.33 0.22 4.65
CA ARG A 212 -13.46 -0.48 3.69
C ARG A 212 -12.57 0.49 2.94
N SER A 213 -11.29 0.19 2.92
CA SER A 213 -10.27 0.94 2.17
C SER A 213 -9.51 0.01 1.22
N LEU A 214 -9.34 0.43 -0.03
CA LEU A 214 -8.36 -0.16 -0.93
C LEU A 214 -7.03 0.55 -0.76
N LEU A 215 -5.97 -0.23 -0.57
CA LEU A 215 -4.59 0.24 -0.63
C LEU A 215 -3.95 -0.36 -1.89
N TRP A 216 -3.25 0.43 -2.68
CA TRP A 216 -2.49 -0.11 -3.81
C TRP A 216 -1.19 0.64 -4.03
N THR A 217 -0.21 -0.07 -4.57
CA THR A 217 1.12 0.45 -4.88
C THR A 217 1.68 -0.16 -6.15
N SER A 218 2.52 0.61 -6.84
CA SER A 218 3.17 0.25 -8.10
C SER A 218 4.67 0.46 -8.00
N SER A 219 5.46 -0.56 -8.25
CA SER A 219 6.92 -0.46 -8.29
C SER A 219 7.44 -0.39 -9.73
N GLU A 220 8.56 0.30 -9.94
CA GLU A 220 9.19 0.45 -11.25
C GLU A 220 9.61 -0.89 -11.88
N ASN A 221 9.93 -1.88 -11.06
CA ASN A 221 10.29 -3.22 -11.51
C ASN A 221 9.12 -4.03 -12.07
N GLY A 222 7.90 -3.46 -12.07
CA GLY A 222 6.69 -4.09 -12.59
C GLY A 222 5.78 -4.70 -11.53
N LEU A 223 6.19 -4.81 -10.26
CA LEU A 223 5.33 -5.33 -9.21
C LEU A 223 4.17 -4.37 -8.95
N ARG A 224 2.95 -4.90 -8.96
CA ARG A 224 1.70 -4.21 -8.61
C ARG A 224 1.04 -4.95 -7.47
N THR A 225 0.62 -4.22 -6.45
CA THR A 225 0.01 -4.84 -5.27
C THR A 225 -1.22 -4.07 -4.83
N ALA A 226 -2.20 -4.80 -4.32
CA ALA A 226 -3.38 -4.24 -3.72
C ALA A 226 -3.75 -5.00 -2.45
N ALA A 227 -4.35 -4.29 -1.48
CA ALA A 227 -4.85 -4.86 -0.24
C ALA A 227 -6.20 -4.24 0.11
N LEU A 228 -7.14 -5.07 0.54
CA LEU A 228 -8.43 -4.65 1.08
C LEU A 228 -8.36 -4.63 2.60
N LEU A 229 -8.44 -3.44 3.17
CA LEU A 229 -8.43 -3.20 4.60
C LEU A 229 -9.85 -2.88 5.09
N GLU A 230 -10.24 -3.44 6.22
CA GLU A 230 -11.47 -3.07 6.92
C GLU A 230 -11.14 -2.62 8.35
N ALA A 231 -11.63 -1.44 8.73
CA ALA A 231 -11.49 -0.91 10.07
C ALA A 231 -12.85 -0.32 10.53
N ASP A 232 -13.22 -0.57 11.78
CA ASP A 232 -14.44 0.00 12.33
C ASP A 232 -14.29 1.51 12.51
N VAL A 233 -15.20 2.27 11.92
CA VAL A 233 -15.22 3.73 12.05
C VAL A 233 -15.83 4.10 13.39
N ILE A 234 -15.03 4.70 14.25
CA ILE A 234 -15.50 5.24 15.52
C ILE A 234 -16.26 6.55 15.23
N PRO A 235 -17.52 6.71 15.72
CA PRO A 235 -18.24 7.95 15.52
C PRO A 235 -17.45 9.16 16.04
N SER A 236 -17.23 10.14 15.17
CA SER A 236 -16.55 11.38 15.58
C SER A 236 -17.43 12.19 16.52
N PRO A 237 -16.93 12.63 17.68
CA PRO A 237 -17.69 13.53 18.55
C PRO A 237 -17.90 14.92 17.92
N TYR A 238 -17.26 15.21 16.79
CA TYR A 238 -17.32 16.51 16.10
C TYR A 238 -18.17 16.50 14.82
N ARG A 239 -18.80 15.39 14.48
CA ARG A 239 -19.82 15.34 13.41
C ARG A 239 -21.19 15.60 14.02
N GLY A 240 -21.51 16.88 14.15
CA GLY A 240 -22.83 17.42 14.48
C GLY A 240 -23.20 18.49 13.47
#